data_d626273e5e9cea99a9a7fe71458cc1fb
#
_entry.id   d626273e5e9cea99a9a7fe71458cc1fb
#
_cell.length_a   1.000
_cell.length_b   1.000
_cell.length_c   1.000
_cell.angle_alpha   90.00
_cell.angle_beta   90.00
_cell.angle_gamma   90.00
#
_symmetry.space_group_name_H-M   'P 1'
#
loop_
_entity.id
_entity.type
_entity.pdbx_description
1 polymer ?
#
loop_
_entity_poly.entity_id
_entity_poly.type
_entity_poly.pdbx_seq_one_letter_code
_entity_poly.pdbx_strand_id
1 'polypeptide(L)'
;MRRRVHVLNGPNLNLLGQREQHLYGSRTLADVEALCAAAAARHGFDLDFRQTNREYEMIDWIQAARKDAGLVINPAGFSHFSASVLDALKMCEGPVVEVHISNIHKRTVEADWRGHSIMSTGVTGVIAGLGVQGYVLALDYLARVFAGEA
;
A
#
# COMPACT_ATOMS: atom_id res chain seq x y z
N MET A 1 13.99 19.50 6.35
CA MET A 1 12.60 19.29 5.92
C MET A 1 12.29 17.80 5.95
N ARG A 2 11.14 17.43 6.52
CA ARG A 2 10.73 16.01 6.55
C ARG A 2 10.31 15.54 5.17
N ARG A 3 10.60 14.28 4.84
CA ARG A 3 10.11 13.67 3.60
C ARG A 3 8.65 13.29 3.77
N ARG A 4 7.84 13.67 2.81
CA ARG A 4 6.43 13.28 2.79
C ARG A 4 6.29 11.90 2.15
N VAL A 5 5.63 11.01 2.88
CA VAL A 5 5.36 9.63 2.48
C VAL A 5 3.87 9.37 2.61
N HIS A 6 3.29 8.76 1.60
CA HIS A 6 1.87 8.43 1.56
C HIS A 6 1.66 6.93 1.78
N VAL A 7 0.65 6.59 2.57
CA VAL A 7 0.13 5.23 2.69
C VAL A 7 -1.33 5.26 2.26
N LEU A 8 -1.62 4.67 1.11
CA LEU A 8 -2.93 4.69 0.48
C LEU A 8 -3.54 3.29 0.49
N ASN A 9 -4.78 3.21 0.94
CA ASN A 9 -5.51 1.96 1.13
C ASN A 9 -6.77 1.94 0.28
N GLY A 10 -6.98 0.84 -0.43
CA GLY A 10 -8.07 0.64 -1.37
C GLY A 10 -9.37 0.15 -0.73
N PRO A 11 -10.29 -0.34 -1.58
CA PRO A 11 -11.66 -0.63 -1.17
C PRO A 11 -11.75 -1.70 -0.10
N ASN A 12 -12.74 -1.55 0.76
CA ASN A 12 -13.10 -2.46 1.84
C ASN A 12 -12.11 -2.51 3.01
N LEU A 13 -10.96 -1.85 2.93
CA LEU A 13 -9.99 -1.81 4.04
C LEU A 13 -10.51 -0.98 5.22
N ASN A 14 -11.51 -0.13 5.01
CA ASN A 14 -12.22 0.53 6.11
C ASN A 14 -12.89 -0.46 7.07
N LEU A 15 -13.20 -1.69 6.60
CA LEU A 15 -13.79 -2.75 7.41
C LEU A 15 -12.77 -3.84 7.79
N LEU A 16 -11.49 -3.53 7.70
CA LEU A 16 -10.43 -4.44 8.12
C LEU A 16 -10.64 -4.86 9.58
N GLY A 17 -10.49 -6.17 9.86
CA GLY A 17 -10.75 -6.76 11.16
C GLY A 17 -12.17 -7.29 11.33
N GLN A 18 -13.09 -6.94 10.42
CA GLN A 18 -14.50 -7.32 10.47
C GLN A 18 -14.89 -8.37 9.42
N ARG A 19 -13.99 -8.70 8.49
CA ARG A 19 -14.25 -9.65 7.40
C ARG A 19 -13.06 -10.58 7.21
N GLU A 20 -13.36 -11.82 6.77
CA GLU A 20 -12.34 -12.80 6.36
C GLU A 20 -11.07 -12.78 7.24
N GLN A 21 -11.25 -12.90 8.56
CA GLN A 21 -10.14 -12.78 9.51
C GLN A 21 -9.02 -13.82 9.25
N HIS A 22 -9.36 -14.95 8.62
CA HIS A 22 -8.38 -15.96 8.23
C HIS A 22 -7.40 -15.47 7.16
N LEU A 23 -7.79 -14.44 6.37
CA LEU A 23 -6.94 -13.81 5.35
C LEU A 23 -6.23 -12.56 5.87
N TYR A 24 -6.94 -11.73 6.63
CA TYR A 24 -6.51 -10.38 6.98
C TYR A 24 -6.21 -10.18 8.47
N GLY A 25 -6.49 -11.18 9.31
CA GLY A 25 -6.36 -11.06 10.77
C GLY A 25 -7.47 -10.21 11.40
N SER A 26 -7.31 -9.93 12.69
CA SER A 26 -8.29 -9.16 13.49
C SER A 26 -7.92 -7.69 13.66
N ARG A 27 -6.76 -7.25 13.17
CA ARG A 27 -6.34 -5.84 13.24
C ARG A 27 -7.26 -4.96 12.42
N THR A 28 -7.57 -3.78 12.93
CA THR A 28 -8.37 -2.77 12.24
C THR A 28 -7.48 -1.84 11.40
N LEU A 29 -8.12 -1.03 10.54
CA LEU A 29 -7.38 -0.01 9.79
C LEU A 29 -6.76 1.03 10.74
N ALA A 30 -7.43 1.36 11.85
CA ALA A 30 -6.87 2.24 12.87
C ALA A 30 -5.60 1.67 13.49
N ASP A 31 -5.55 0.34 13.71
CA ASP A 31 -4.34 -0.34 14.19
C ASP A 31 -3.20 -0.20 13.17
N VAL A 32 -3.50 -0.36 11.89
CA VAL A 32 -2.52 -0.20 10.80
C VAL A 32 -2.01 1.23 10.76
N GLU A 33 -2.90 2.22 10.87
CA GLU A 33 -2.51 3.63 10.91
C GLU A 33 -1.56 3.92 12.07
N ALA A 34 -1.85 3.38 13.25
CA ALA A 34 -0.98 3.54 14.43
C ALA A 34 0.41 2.93 14.21
N LEU A 35 0.48 1.74 13.59
CA LEU A 35 1.77 1.12 13.25
C LEU A 35 2.55 1.96 12.23
N CYS A 36 1.88 2.49 11.22
CA CYS A 36 2.50 3.36 10.23
C CYS A 36 2.98 4.67 10.85
N ALA A 37 2.18 5.28 11.73
CA ALA A 37 2.55 6.51 12.42
C ALA A 37 3.80 6.31 13.28
N ALA A 38 3.89 5.19 14.01
CA ALA A 38 5.06 4.86 14.81
C ALA A 38 6.31 4.67 13.93
N ALA A 39 6.18 3.96 12.82
CA ALA A 39 7.29 3.76 11.88
C ALA A 39 7.72 5.10 11.25
N ALA A 40 6.76 5.92 10.83
CA ALA A 40 7.04 7.23 10.26
C ALA A 40 7.78 8.13 11.27
N ALA A 41 7.36 8.10 12.52
CA ALA A 41 8.02 8.87 13.58
C ALA A 41 9.49 8.43 13.77
N ARG A 42 9.75 7.12 13.78
CA ARG A 42 11.12 6.59 13.89
C ARG A 42 12.02 7.07 12.75
N HIS A 43 11.47 7.18 11.55
CA HIS A 43 12.22 7.58 10.36
C HIS A 43 12.17 9.08 10.05
N GLY A 44 11.42 9.85 10.84
CA GLY A 44 11.29 11.29 10.64
C GLY A 44 10.46 11.66 9.41
N PHE A 45 9.53 10.81 9.00
CA PHE A 45 8.64 11.07 7.86
C PHE A 45 7.45 11.94 8.26
N ASP A 46 6.98 12.73 7.31
CA ASP A 46 5.66 13.35 7.33
C ASP A 46 4.70 12.38 6.65
N LEU A 47 3.87 11.69 7.44
CA LEU A 47 2.99 10.64 6.96
C LEU A 47 1.62 11.18 6.59
N ASP A 48 1.16 10.82 5.39
CA ASP A 48 -0.23 10.98 4.94
C ASP A 48 -0.84 9.58 4.78
N PHE A 49 -1.79 9.21 5.66
CA PHE A 49 -2.43 7.90 5.68
C PHE A 49 -3.90 8.05 5.28
N ARG A 50 -4.31 7.36 4.23
CA ARG A 50 -5.67 7.48 3.68
C ARG A 50 -6.23 6.13 3.24
N GLN A 51 -7.58 6.08 3.14
CA GLN A 51 -8.32 4.93 2.63
C GLN A 51 -9.52 5.43 1.81
N THR A 52 -9.81 4.77 0.70
CA THR A 52 -11.00 5.05 -0.10
C THR A 52 -11.54 3.78 -0.76
N ASN A 53 -12.85 3.75 -0.95
CA ASN A 53 -13.54 2.77 -1.79
C ASN A 53 -13.70 3.27 -3.25
N ARG A 54 -13.34 4.51 -3.52
CA ARG A 54 -13.60 5.17 -4.81
C ARG A 54 -12.35 5.15 -5.68
N GLU A 55 -12.45 4.53 -6.85
CA GLU A 55 -11.32 4.44 -7.78
C GLU A 55 -10.81 5.82 -8.20
N TYR A 56 -11.70 6.73 -8.55
CA TYR A 56 -11.29 8.07 -8.99
C TYR A 56 -10.58 8.85 -7.88
N GLU A 57 -10.99 8.66 -6.63
CA GLU A 57 -10.35 9.32 -5.50
C GLU A 57 -8.94 8.79 -5.27
N MET A 58 -8.75 7.48 -5.41
CA MET A 58 -7.42 6.86 -5.33
C MET A 58 -6.51 7.44 -6.42
N ILE A 59 -7.01 7.58 -7.64
CA ILE A 59 -6.27 8.18 -8.75
C ILE A 59 -5.86 9.62 -8.41
N ASP A 60 -6.79 10.42 -7.92
CA ASP A 60 -6.51 11.82 -7.55
C ASP A 60 -5.44 11.93 -6.47
N TRP A 61 -5.48 11.05 -5.47
CA TRP A 61 -4.47 11.04 -4.41
C TRP A 61 -3.08 10.62 -4.92
N ILE A 62 -3.03 9.62 -5.79
CA ILE A 62 -1.76 9.20 -6.42
C ILE A 62 -1.17 10.33 -7.24
N GLN A 63 -2.01 11.01 -8.03
CA GLN A 63 -1.57 12.16 -8.82
C GLN A 63 -1.02 13.27 -7.94
N ALA A 64 -1.69 13.58 -6.83
CA ALA A 64 -1.24 14.59 -5.89
C ALA A 64 0.10 14.22 -5.24
N ALA A 65 0.30 12.93 -4.96
CA ALA A 65 1.49 12.39 -4.29
C ALA A 65 2.68 12.14 -5.24
N ARG A 66 2.47 12.19 -6.55
CA ARG A 66 3.43 11.66 -7.55
C ARG A 66 4.84 12.23 -7.50
N LYS A 67 4.98 13.43 -6.95
CA LYS A 67 6.29 14.09 -6.82
C LYS A 67 6.85 14.05 -5.40
N ASP A 68 6.12 13.46 -4.47
CA ASP A 68 6.56 13.33 -3.09
C ASP A 68 7.58 12.19 -2.94
N ALA A 69 8.14 12.05 -1.74
CA ALA A 69 9.30 11.19 -1.55
C ALA A 69 9.02 9.71 -1.78
N GLY A 70 7.84 9.22 -1.39
CA GLY A 70 7.51 7.82 -1.57
C GLY A 70 6.05 7.50 -1.29
N LEU A 71 5.63 6.33 -1.79
CA LEU A 71 4.26 5.85 -1.70
C LEU A 71 4.24 4.38 -1.29
N VAL A 72 3.42 4.05 -0.31
CA VAL A 72 3.03 2.68 0.02
C VAL A 72 1.56 2.54 -0.36
N ILE A 73 1.22 1.55 -1.16
CA ILE A 73 -0.15 1.32 -1.58
C ILE A 73 -0.58 -0.10 -1.27
N ASN A 74 -1.71 -0.24 -0.56
CA ASN A 74 -2.46 -1.49 -0.52
C ASN A 74 -3.69 -1.29 -1.42
N PRO A 75 -3.62 -1.73 -2.68
CA PRO A 75 -4.68 -1.45 -3.64
C PRO A 75 -5.94 -2.28 -3.40
N ALA A 76 -5.87 -3.34 -2.59
CA ALA A 76 -6.99 -4.24 -2.32
C ALA A 76 -7.64 -4.70 -3.63
N GLY A 77 -8.95 -4.60 -3.78
CA GLY A 77 -9.64 -5.05 -4.99
C GLY A 77 -9.26 -4.31 -6.27
N PHE A 78 -8.70 -3.12 -6.20
CA PHE A 78 -8.18 -2.43 -7.39
C PHE A 78 -7.02 -3.17 -8.05
N SER A 79 -6.34 -4.04 -7.30
CA SER A 79 -5.16 -4.78 -7.78
C SER A 79 -5.40 -5.57 -9.04
N HIS A 80 -6.62 -6.08 -9.21
CA HIS A 80 -6.87 -7.11 -10.22
C HIS A 80 -7.25 -6.53 -11.57
N PHE A 81 -7.97 -5.39 -11.59
CA PHE A 81 -8.62 -4.92 -12.83
C PHE A 81 -8.52 -3.40 -13.06
N SER A 82 -7.98 -2.61 -12.12
CA SER A 82 -7.94 -1.16 -12.31
C SER A 82 -6.72 -0.73 -13.12
N ALA A 83 -6.86 -0.70 -14.42
CA ALA A 83 -5.84 -0.15 -15.31
C ALA A 83 -5.59 1.34 -15.01
N SER A 84 -6.63 2.09 -14.61
CA SER A 84 -6.52 3.51 -14.33
C SER A 84 -5.66 3.81 -13.11
N VAL A 85 -5.79 3.00 -12.05
CA VAL A 85 -4.92 3.13 -10.86
C VAL A 85 -3.49 2.75 -11.23
N LEU A 86 -3.29 1.67 -12.00
CA LEU A 86 -1.96 1.29 -12.47
C LEU A 86 -1.29 2.44 -13.24
N ASP A 87 -2.01 3.04 -14.16
CA ASP A 87 -1.47 4.15 -14.97
C ASP A 87 -1.09 5.34 -14.10
N ALA A 88 -1.88 5.64 -13.06
CA ALA A 88 -1.55 6.68 -12.09
C ALA A 88 -0.24 6.35 -11.32
N LEU A 89 -0.09 5.11 -10.87
CA LEU A 89 1.14 4.68 -10.17
C LEU A 89 2.39 4.85 -11.03
N LYS A 90 2.28 4.62 -12.33
CA LYS A 90 3.40 4.79 -13.26
C LYS A 90 3.88 6.23 -13.38
N MET A 91 3.08 7.21 -12.96
CA MET A 91 3.46 8.63 -12.97
C MET A 91 4.24 9.05 -11.72
N CYS A 92 4.38 8.20 -10.72
CA CYS A 92 5.12 8.50 -9.51
C CYS A 92 6.63 8.59 -9.80
N GLU A 93 7.26 9.65 -9.35
CA GLU A 93 8.69 9.88 -9.55
C GLU A 93 9.54 9.17 -8.49
N GLY A 94 9.01 9.01 -7.28
CA GLY A 94 9.67 8.30 -6.18
C GLY A 94 9.33 6.82 -6.13
N PRO A 95 9.93 6.08 -5.19
CA PRO A 95 9.63 4.67 -5.02
C PRO A 95 8.19 4.43 -4.57
N VAL A 96 7.60 3.38 -5.14
CA VAL A 96 6.27 2.89 -4.79
C VAL A 96 6.37 1.46 -4.33
N VAL A 97 5.90 1.16 -3.13
CA VAL A 97 5.85 -0.21 -2.60
C VAL A 97 4.40 -0.66 -2.52
N GLU A 98 4.10 -1.75 -3.20
CA GLU A 98 2.79 -2.40 -3.13
C GLU A 98 2.77 -3.35 -1.93
N VAL A 99 1.71 -3.26 -1.09
CA VAL A 99 1.54 -4.10 0.10
C VAL A 99 0.21 -4.83 0.03
N HIS A 100 0.26 -6.13 0.29
CA HIS A 100 -0.91 -6.98 0.50
C HIS A 100 -0.77 -7.67 1.86
N ILE A 101 -1.84 -7.63 2.65
CA ILE A 101 -1.86 -8.28 3.98
C ILE A 101 -1.81 -9.79 3.82
N SER A 102 -2.67 -10.34 2.94
CA SER A 102 -2.65 -11.76 2.60
C SER A 102 -1.61 -12.06 1.53
N ASN A 103 -1.18 -13.33 1.45
CA ASN A 103 -0.39 -13.79 0.32
C ASN A 103 -1.35 -14.04 -0.87
N ILE A 104 -1.48 -13.04 -1.73
CA ILE A 104 -2.39 -13.09 -2.88
C ILE A 104 -2.08 -14.25 -3.82
N HIS A 105 -0.82 -14.70 -3.88
CA HIS A 105 -0.41 -15.80 -4.75
C HIS A 105 -1.05 -17.14 -4.36
N LYS A 106 -1.45 -17.29 -3.08
CA LYS A 106 -2.20 -18.46 -2.62
C LYS A 106 -3.68 -18.38 -2.95
N ARG A 107 -4.19 -17.23 -3.35
CA ARG A 107 -5.63 -17.03 -3.59
C ARG A 107 -6.08 -17.50 -4.96
N THR A 108 -5.19 -18.01 -5.78
CA THR A 108 -5.54 -18.65 -7.07
C THR A 108 -6.47 -19.84 -6.90
N VAL A 109 -6.52 -20.46 -5.72
CA VAL A 109 -7.48 -21.53 -5.40
C VAL A 109 -8.93 -21.03 -5.39
N GLU A 110 -9.15 -19.75 -5.12
CA GLU A 110 -10.48 -19.12 -5.18
C GLU A 110 -10.86 -18.80 -6.62
N ALA A 111 -9.95 -18.19 -7.36
CA ALA A 111 -10.04 -17.85 -8.78
C ALA A 111 -8.66 -17.38 -9.26
N ASP A 112 -8.28 -17.68 -10.49
CA ASP A 112 -6.95 -17.35 -11.01
C ASP A 112 -6.62 -15.86 -10.87
N TRP A 113 -7.58 -14.98 -11.20
CA TRP A 113 -7.36 -13.53 -11.16
C TRP A 113 -7.07 -13.00 -9.75
N ARG A 114 -7.49 -13.71 -8.70
CA ARG A 114 -7.23 -13.30 -7.30
C ARG A 114 -5.76 -13.39 -6.93
N GLY A 115 -5.00 -14.22 -7.60
CA GLY A 115 -3.56 -14.38 -7.35
C GLY A 115 -2.70 -13.39 -8.13
N HIS A 116 -3.30 -12.48 -8.90
CA HIS A 116 -2.56 -11.55 -9.76
C HIS A 116 -2.90 -10.10 -9.45
N SER A 117 -1.88 -9.29 -9.31
CA SER A 117 -2.00 -7.85 -9.21
C SER A 117 -1.36 -7.21 -10.44
N ILE A 118 -2.14 -6.47 -11.22
CA ILE A 118 -1.59 -5.70 -12.34
C ILE A 118 -0.76 -4.51 -11.83
N MET A 119 -0.99 -4.06 -10.59
CA MET A 119 -0.23 -2.98 -9.97
C MET A 119 1.26 -3.31 -9.90
N SER A 120 1.60 -4.58 -9.72
CA SER A 120 2.99 -5.03 -9.54
C SER A 120 3.87 -4.70 -10.75
N THR A 121 3.29 -4.49 -11.92
CA THR A 121 4.03 -4.11 -13.13
C THR A 121 4.41 -2.63 -13.17
N GLY A 122 3.84 -1.81 -12.30
CA GLY A 122 4.05 -0.36 -12.28
C GLY A 122 4.62 0.19 -10.98
N VAL A 123 5.10 -0.68 -10.08
CA VAL A 123 5.64 -0.28 -8.77
C VAL A 123 7.10 -0.70 -8.64
N THR A 124 7.78 -0.18 -7.61
CA THR A 124 9.19 -0.52 -7.34
C THR A 124 9.31 -1.96 -6.84
N GLY A 125 8.44 -2.38 -5.95
CA GLY A 125 8.47 -3.72 -5.38
C GLY A 125 7.19 -4.05 -4.62
N VAL A 126 7.08 -5.31 -4.18
CA VAL A 126 5.86 -5.89 -3.60
C VAL A 126 6.19 -6.59 -2.30
N ILE A 127 5.36 -6.39 -1.28
CA ILE A 127 5.35 -7.17 -0.03
C ILE A 127 3.97 -7.78 0.08
N ALA A 128 3.90 -9.10 0.17
CA ALA A 128 2.62 -9.81 0.24
C ALA A 128 2.69 -10.96 1.24
N GLY A 129 1.64 -11.13 2.03
CA GLY A 129 1.49 -12.29 2.91
C GLY A 129 2.08 -12.15 4.30
N LEU A 130 2.59 -10.98 4.67
CA LEU A 130 3.24 -10.76 5.96
C LEU A 130 2.33 -10.01 6.95
N GLY A 131 1.02 -10.07 6.73
CA GLY A 131 0.05 -9.38 7.57
C GLY A 131 0.23 -7.87 7.53
N VAL A 132 -0.20 -7.22 8.59
CA VAL A 132 -0.09 -5.76 8.71
C VAL A 132 1.36 -5.29 8.88
N GLN A 133 2.25 -6.18 9.26
CA GLN A 133 3.68 -5.86 9.35
C GLN A 133 4.27 -5.45 8.00
N GLY A 134 3.67 -5.86 6.90
CA GLY A 134 4.09 -5.46 5.56
C GLY A 134 4.14 -3.95 5.36
N TYR A 135 3.22 -3.20 5.99
CA TYR A 135 3.23 -1.73 5.93
C TYR A 135 4.49 -1.15 6.60
N VAL A 136 4.84 -1.67 7.76
CA VAL A 136 6.03 -1.23 8.50
C VAL A 136 7.30 -1.53 7.70
N LEU A 137 7.38 -2.73 7.14
CA LEU A 137 8.52 -3.12 6.30
C LEU A 137 8.65 -2.22 5.06
N ALA A 138 7.54 -1.82 4.46
CA ALA A 138 7.54 -0.90 3.33
C ALA A 138 8.11 0.47 3.73
N LEU A 139 7.69 1.01 4.87
CA LEU A 139 8.22 2.28 5.38
C LEU A 139 9.71 2.17 5.74
N ASP A 140 10.13 1.05 6.32
CA ASP A 140 11.54 0.79 6.61
C ASP A 140 12.37 0.73 5.31
N TYR A 141 11.84 0.12 4.26
CA TYR A 141 12.50 0.10 2.95
C TYR A 141 12.65 1.52 2.39
N LEU A 142 11.60 2.34 2.43
CA LEU A 142 11.68 3.72 1.97
C LEU A 142 12.76 4.51 2.72
N ALA A 143 12.89 4.29 4.03
CA ALA A 143 13.94 4.94 4.81
C ALA A 143 15.33 4.59 4.29
N ARG A 144 15.57 3.34 3.92
CA ARG A 144 16.86 2.90 3.34
C ARG A 144 17.10 3.52 1.96
N VAL A 145 16.07 3.60 1.14
CA VAL A 145 16.18 4.27 -0.17
C VAL A 145 16.60 5.72 0.01
N PHE A 146 15.96 6.44 0.93
CA PHE A 146 16.25 7.86 1.17
C PHE A 146 17.64 8.09 1.80
N ALA A 147 18.16 7.09 2.50
CA ALA A 147 19.51 7.11 3.05
C ALA A 147 20.59 6.69 2.01
N GLY A 148 20.19 6.25 0.83
CA GLY A 148 21.10 5.75 -0.18
C GLY A 148 21.64 4.34 0.11
N GLU A 149 20.91 3.55 0.91
CA GLU A 149 21.34 2.21 1.35
C GLU A 149 20.61 1.08 0.63
N ALA A 150 19.71 1.40 -0.27
CA ALA A 150 18.91 0.40 -1.00
C ALA A 150 18.97 0.61 -2.51
#